data_0e550a84b0cc37f739f8bfa46792c821
#
_entry.id   0e550a84b0cc37f739f8bfa46792c821
#
_cell.length_a   1.000
_cell.length_b   1.000
_cell.length_c   1.000
_cell.angle_alpha   90.00
_cell.angle_beta   90.00
_cell.angle_gamma   90.00
#
_symmetry.space_group_name_H-M   'P 1'
#
loop_
_entity.id
_entity.type
_entity.pdbx_description
1 polymer ?
#
loop_
_entity_poly.entity_id
_entity_poly.type
_entity_poly.pdbx_seq_one_letter_code
_entity_poly.pdbx_strand_id
1 'polypeptide(L)'
;MNISKESLLAVITPDLITLGLITLSLTVFSLPAQARIKCWENSDGVRECGEKVPPEYAQKSHKEISSQGVTVGESARARTKEEIAEDERLDAIQAEEDRKQAEIDKLDKILLDTYSNTDDIQMTSDGKIAALESTIKLANKRNEKIQANLDKRTATAAAAELAGKQPPEDLLKDIQSLQRQIKNNDKFVVDKRREQEAIKKEYADKIVHFKELTGR
;
A
#
# COMPACT_ATOMS: atom_id res chain seq x y z
N MET A 1 -12.09 -52.51 3.33
CA MET A 1 -11.48 -53.59 4.15
C MET A 1 -11.05 -52.90 5.43
N ASN A 2 -11.96 -52.78 6.33
CA ASN A 2 -12.10 -53.58 7.58
C ASN A 2 -11.07 -53.11 8.62
N ILE A 3 -11.62 -52.51 9.68
CA ILE A 3 -11.99 -53.06 11.03
C ILE A 3 -10.87 -52.59 12.00
N SER A 4 -11.04 -52.14 13.25
CA SER A 4 -12.06 -52.14 14.29
C SER A 4 -11.60 -51.13 15.36
N LYS A 5 -12.43 -50.33 15.97
CA LYS A 5 -13.07 -50.48 17.25
C LYS A 5 -12.33 -51.34 18.30
N GLU A 6 -11.98 -50.73 19.41
CA GLU A 6 -12.37 -51.21 20.72
C GLU A 6 -12.20 -50.17 21.82
N SER A 7 -13.26 -50.01 22.51
CA SER A 7 -13.52 -49.30 23.76
C SER A 7 -12.82 -50.05 24.92
N LEU A 8 -12.37 -49.32 25.92
CA LEU A 8 -12.35 -49.86 27.30
C LEU A 8 -12.76 -48.80 28.32
N LEU A 9 -13.96 -48.97 28.78
CA LEU A 9 -14.49 -48.42 30.03
C LEU A 9 -13.83 -49.17 31.20
N ALA A 10 -13.33 -48.46 32.20
CA ALA A 10 -13.10 -48.99 33.56
C ALA A 10 -13.56 -47.91 34.52
N VAL A 11 -14.78 -48.05 34.95
CA VAL A 11 -15.27 -48.51 36.27
C VAL A 11 -14.74 -47.67 37.44
N ILE A 12 -15.62 -46.83 37.89
CA ILE A 12 -15.65 -46.06 39.15
C ILE A 12 -15.87 -47.04 40.31
N THR A 13 -15.08 -46.98 41.35
CA THR A 13 -15.46 -47.43 42.70
C THR A 13 -15.31 -46.30 43.70
N PRO A 14 -16.31 -46.07 44.54
CA PRO A 14 -16.24 -45.06 45.60
C PRO A 14 -15.82 -45.77 46.89
N ASP A 15 -14.76 -45.26 47.49
CA ASP A 15 -14.52 -45.59 48.90
C ASP A 15 -14.17 -44.35 49.73
N LEU A 16 -15.17 -44.02 50.51
CA LEU A 16 -15.16 -43.73 51.95
C LEU A 16 -14.11 -42.74 52.51
N ILE A 17 -14.63 -41.58 52.81
CA ILE A 17 -14.61 -40.89 54.11
C ILE A 17 -13.25 -40.99 54.86
N THR A 18 -12.45 -39.92 54.80
CA THR A 18 -11.68 -39.43 55.92
C THR A 18 -11.93 -37.95 56.08
N LEU A 19 -12.66 -37.65 57.12
CA LEU A 19 -12.97 -36.34 57.68
C LEU A 19 -11.65 -35.78 58.26
N GLY A 20 -10.92 -35.04 57.45
CA GLY A 20 -9.73 -34.28 57.86
C GLY A 20 -10.06 -32.81 57.85
N LEU A 21 -10.29 -32.27 59.04
CA LEU A 21 -10.40 -30.83 59.30
C LEU A 21 -9.08 -30.15 58.90
N ILE A 22 -8.98 -29.70 57.66
CA ILE A 22 -7.97 -28.75 57.26
C ILE A 22 -8.55 -27.36 57.49
N THR A 23 -8.27 -26.83 58.67
CA THR A 23 -8.36 -25.39 58.93
C THR A 23 -7.38 -24.66 58.00
N LEU A 24 -7.90 -24.28 56.83
CA LEU A 24 -7.17 -23.39 55.90
C LEU A 24 -7.11 -22.02 56.59
N SER A 25 -6.00 -21.79 57.29
CA SER A 25 -5.59 -20.47 57.78
C SER A 25 -5.48 -19.56 56.58
N LEU A 26 -6.49 -18.75 56.35
CA LEU A 26 -6.46 -17.62 55.41
C LEU A 26 -5.55 -16.56 56.04
N THR A 27 -4.25 -16.71 55.90
CA THR A 27 -3.31 -15.64 56.14
C THR A 27 -3.53 -14.63 55.02
N VAL A 28 -4.39 -13.65 55.27
CA VAL A 28 -4.50 -12.43 54.51
C VAL A 28 -3.13 -11.77 54.56
N PHE A 29 -2.34 -11.98 53.51
CA PHE A 29 -1.12 -11.22 53.28
C PHE A 29 -1.57 -9.78 52.99
N SER A 30 -1.73 -9.00 54.04
CA SER A 30 -1.91 -7.56 53.94
C SER A 30 -0.60 -6.99 53.41
N LEU A 31 -0.52 -6.88 52.05
CA LEU A 31 0.54 -6.08 51.44
C LEU A 31 0.41 -4.67 52.03
N PRO A 32 1.46 -4.11 52.62
CA PRO A 32 1.40 -2.73 53.06
C PRO A 32 1.14 -1.85 51.85
N ALA A 33 -0.04 -1.24 51.81
CA ALA A 33 -0.32 -0.18 50.85
C ALA A 33 0.69 0.93 51.13
N GLN A 34 1.76 1.00 50.35
CA GLN A 34 2.71 2.08 50.43
C GLN A 34 2.00 3.36 49.97
N ALA A 35 1.47 4.11 50.95
CA ALA A 35 0.89 5.41 50.68
C ALA A 35 1.99 6.32 50.12
N ARG A 36 1.90 6.64 48.84
CA ARG A 36 2.79 7.62 48.17
C ARG A 36 2.17 9.00 48.38
N ILE A 37 2.93 9.91 48.91
CA ILE A 37 2.54 11.30 49.13
C ILE A 37 2.88 12.07 47.83
N LYS A 38 1.93 12.82 47.32
CA LYS A 38 2.14 13.69 46.16
C LYS A 38 2.39 15.11 46.62
N CYS A 39 3.47 15.72 46.15
CA CYS A 39 3.82 17.09 46.48
C CYS A 39 3.77 17.97 45.22
N TRP A 40 3.11 19.09 45.30
CA TRP A 40 2.92 20.08 44.25
C TRP A 40 3.26 21.48 44.79
N GLU A 41 3.35 22.44 43.87
CA GLU A 41 3.52 23.85 44.19
C GLU A 41 2.17 24.56 44.06
N ASN A 42 1.71 25.26 45.11
CA ASN A 42 0.48 26.02 45.06
C ASN A 42 0.64 27.34 44.30
N SER A 43 -0.43 28.18 44.28
CA SER A 43 -0.40 29.50 43.61
C SER A 43 0.57 30.50 44.22
N ASP A 44 0.95 30.33 45.47
CA ASP A 44 1.85 31.21 46.22
C ASP A 44 3.31 30.74 46.14
N GLY A 45 3.60 29.70 45.31
CA GLY A 45 4.95 29.12 45.21
C GLY A 45 5.35 28.25 46.38
N VAL A 46 4.40 27.89 47.27
CA VAL A 46 4.64 27.04 48.43
C VAL A 46 4.42 25.58 48.10
N ARG A 47 5.33 24.74 48.53
CA ARG A 47 5.23 23.29 48.37
C ARG A 47 4.23 22.70 49.37
N GLU A 48 3.18 22.07 48.83
CA GLU A 48 2.18 21.32 49.58
C GLU A 48 2.25 19.83 49.25
N CYS A 49 1.90 18.98 50.21
CA CYS A 49 1.95 17.53 50.02
C CYS A 49 0.68 16.89 50.58
N GLY A 50 0.14 15.89 49.88
CA GLY A 50 -1.06 15.16 50.31
C GLY A 50 -1.23 13.84 49.54
N GLU A 51 -2.23 13.08 49.92
CA GLU A 51 -2.56 11.80 49.21
C GLU A 51 -3.07 12.03 47.79
N LYS A 52 -3.73 13.17 47.53
CA LYS A 52 -4.28 13.55 46.23
C LYS A 52 -3.91 15.00 45.94
N VAL A 53 -3.50 15.23 44.69
CA VAL A 53 -3.30 16.60 44.17
C VAL A 53 -4.69 17.22 43.97
N PRO A 54 -4.97 18.43 44.50
CA PRO A 54 -6.23 19.13 44.26
C PRO A 54 -6.45 19.35 42.73
N PRO A 55 -7.71 19.37 42.28
CA PRO A 55 -8.03 19.48 40.85
C PRO A 55 -7.41 20.72 40.20
N GLU A 56 -7.27 21.81 40.92
CA GLU A 56 -6.66 23.08 40.48
C GLU A 56 -5.17 22.96 40.16
N TYR A 57 -4.46 22.01 40.80
CA TYR A 57 -3.05 21.74 40.58
C TYR A 57 -2.79 20.43 39.84
N ALA A 58 -3.81 19.68 39.50
CA ALA A 58 -3.69 18.39 38.80
C ALA A 58 -3.00 18.47 37.44
N GLN A 59 -3.09 19.66 36.82
CA GLN A 59 -2.46 19.95 35.51
C GLN A 59 -0.99 20.39 35.63
N LYS A 60 -0.53 20.72 36.85
CA LYS A 60 0.86 21.12 37.14
C LYS A 60 1.72 19.89 37.41
N SER A 61 3.05 20.07 37.28
CA SER A 61 3.99 19.01 37.68
C SER A 61 3.91 18.73 39.19
N HIS A 62 4.00 17.46 39.56
CA HIS A 62 4.04 17.07 40.97
C HIS A 62 5.00 15.90 41.18
N LYS A 63 5.55 15.80 42.37
CA LYS A 63 6.49 14.75 42.77
C LYS A 63 5.83 13.74 43.71
N GLU A 64 6.04 12.46 43.46
CA GLU A 64 5.65 11.40 44.37
C GLU A 64 6.78 11.08 45.32
N ILE A 65 6.48 11.14 46.63
CA ILE A 65 7.45 10.91 47.68
C ILE A 65 7.04 9.67 48.49
N SER A 66 7.99 8.79 48.73
CA SER A 66 7.78 7.62 49.62
C SER A 66 7.57 8.03 51.06
N SER A 67 7.07 7.13 51.90
CA SER A 67 6.95 7.29 53.34
C SER A 67 8.30 7.61 54.05
N GLN A 68 9.41 7.38 53.36
CA GLN A 68 10.78 7.65 53.82
C GLN A 68 11.31 9.02 53.34
N GLY A 69 10.47 9.83 52.65
CA GLY A 69 10.87 11.16 52.16
C GLY A 69 11.67 11.16 50.85
N VAL A 70 11.82 10.00 50.20
CA VAL A 70 12.55 9.88 48.95
C VAL A 70 11.61 10.09 47.77
N THR A 71 12.01 10.88 46.75
CA THR A 71 11.25 11.03 45.50
C THR A 71 11.31 9.72 44.74
N VAL A 72 10.14 9.11 44.52
CA VAL A 72 9.97 7.84 43.81
C VAL A 72 9.37 8.01 42.41
N GLY A 73 8.86 9.20 42.11
CA GLY A 73 8.31 9.54 40.79
C GLY A 73 8.12 11.05 40.65
N GLU A 74 8.09 11.49 39.39
CA GLU A 74 7.76 12.85 39.03
C GLU A 74 6.77 12.81 37.86
N SER A 75 5.64 13.47 38.03
CA SER A 75 4.66 13.66 36.96
C SER A 75 4.89 15.03 36.33
N ALA A 76 5.17 15.06 35.05
CA ALA A 76 5.28 16.30 34.30
C ALA A 76 3.91 17.03 34.26
N ARG A 77 3.93 18.33 33.98
CA ARG A 77 2.71 19.09 33.74
C ARG A 77 1.92 18.51 32.55
N ALA A 78 0.62 18.67 32.57
CA ALA A 78 -0.18 18.37 31.39
C ALA A 78 0.27 19.25 30.23
N ARG A 79 0.24 18.66 29.02
CA ARG A 79 0.55 19.41 27.80
C ARG A 79 -0.57 20.42 27.50
N THR A 80 -0.21 21.55 26.91
CA THR A 80 -1.20 22.49 26.40
C THR A 80 -1.91 21.95 25.17
N LYS A 81 -3.02 22.54 24.80
CA LYS A 81 -3.75 22.17 23.57
C LYS A 81 -2.89 22.38 22.33
N GLU A 82 -2.09 23.43 22.34
CA GLU A 82 -1.16 23.77 21.26
C GLU A 82 -0.04 22.74 21.13
N GLU A 83 0.54 22.29 22.26
CA GLU A 83 1.55 21.23 22.27
C GLU A 83 0.98 19.89 21.77
N ILE A 84 -0.23 19.55 22.17
CA ILE A 84 -0.91 18.34 21.69
C ILE A 84 -1.17 18.43 20.18
N ALA A 85 -1.70 19.57 19.71
CA ALA A 85 -1.98 19.75 18.29
C ALA A 85 -0.71 19.73 17.42
N GLU A 86 0.41 20.26 17.94
CA GLU A 86 1.69 20.20 17.23
C GLU A 86 2.26 18.78 17.21
N ASP A 87 2.19 18.04 18.31
CA ASP A 87 2.59 16.64 18.34
C ASP A 87 1.76 15.80 17.35
N GLU A 88 0.42 15.95 17.37
CA GLU A 88 -0.46 15.27 16.43
C GLU A 88 -0.14 15.61 14.96
N ARG A 89 0.24 16.88 14.69
CA ARG A 89 0.66 17.31 13.35
C ARG A 89 1.98 16.66 12.95
N LEU A 90 2.95 16.59 13.85
CA LEU A 90 4.24 15.93 13.60
C LEU A 90 4.07 14.43 13.41
N ASP A 91 3.27 13.79 14.25
CA ASP A 91 2.95 12.36 14.13
C ASP A 91 2.25 12.04 12.78
N ALA A 92 1.35 12.91 12.33
CA ALA A 92 0.69 12.75 11.03
C ALA A 92 1.67 12.88 9.86
N ILE A 93 2.64 13.81 9.94
CA ILE A 93 3.70 13.97 8.93
C ILE A 93 4.58 12.71 8.92
N GLN A 94 5.04 12.27 10.10
CA GLN A 94 5.88 11.08 10.22
C GLN A 94 5.16 9.82 9.69
N ALA A 95 3.89 9.64 10.05
CA ALA A 95 3.10 8.51 9.55
C ALA A 95 2.93 8.52 8.01
N GLU A 96 2.85 9.72 7.39
CA GLU A 96 2.79 9.86 5.94
C GLU A 96 4.14 9.52 5.29
N GLU A 97 5.25 9.93 5.88
CA GLU A 97 6.61 9.60 5.42
C GLU A 97 6.88 8.10 5.55
N ASP A 98 6.55 7.50 6.69
CA ASP A 98 6.68 6.06 6.92
C ASP A 98 5.85 5.24 5.92
N ARG A 99 4.63 5.71 5.60
CA ARG A 99 3.78 5.07 4.59
C ARG A 99 4.41 5.13 3.20
N LYS A 100 4.96 6.29 2.80
CA LYS A 100 5.65 6.44 1.51
C LYS A 100 6.88 5.55 1.43
N GLN A 101 7.66 5.50 2.51
CA GLN A 101 8.85 4.64 2.56
C GLN A 101 8.47 3.16 2.46
N ALA A 102 7.45 2.73 3.19
CA ALA A 102 6.96 1.34 3.12
C ALA A 102 6.44 0.96 1.71
N GLU A 103 5.86 1.92 0.96
CA GLU A 103 5.46 1.69 -0.43
C GLU A 103 6.66 1.54 -1.36
N ILE A 104 7.69 2.39 -1.19
CA ILE A 104 8.97 2.27 -1.93
C ILE A 104 9.60 0.92 -1.65
N ASP A 105 9.80 0.56 -0.38
CA ASP A 105 10.41 -0.70 0.01
C ASP A 105 9.66 -1.92 -0.55
N LYS A 106 8.33 -1.83 -0.62
CA LYS A 106 7.50 -2.86 -1.25
C LYS A 106 7.74 -2.97 -2.75
N LEU A 107 7.86 -1.84 -3.47
CA LEU A 107 8.14 -1.83 -4.90
C LEU A 107 9.56 -2.35 -5.18
N ASP A 108 10.53 -1.98 -4.36
CA ASP A 108 11.91 -2.46 -4.44
C ASP A 108 11.98 -3.97 -4.24
N LYS A 109 11.27 -4.48 -3.24
CA LYS A 109 11.16 -5.91 -3.03
C LYS A 109 10.55 -6.64 -4.23
N ILE A 110 9.45 -6.10 -4.80
CA ILE A 110 8.83 -6.67 -6.00
C ILE A 110 9.82 -6.70 -7.17
N LEU A 111 10.60 -5.64 -7.36
CA LEU A 111 11.62 -5.56 -8.40
C LEU A 111 12.69 -6.65 -8.23
N LEU A 112 13.22 -6.79 -7.02
CA LEU A 112 14.26 -7.78 -6.68
C LEU A 112 13.72 -9.23 -6.71
N ASP A 113 12.47 -9.44 -6.31
CA ASP A 113 11.83 -10.78 -6.36
C ASP A 113 11.47 -11.17 -7.80
N THR A 114 11.25 -10.19 -8.71
CA THR A 114 10.84 -10.44 -10.08
C THR A 114 12.01 -10.70 -11.01
N TYR A 115 13.14 -10.02 -10.79
CA TYR A 115 14.29 -10.05 -11.69
C TYR A 115 15.55 -10.48 -10.95
N SER A 116 16.29 -11.40 -11.55
CA SER A 116 17.55 -11.90 -10.98
C SER A 116 18.75 -11.00 -11.32
N ASN A 117 18.67 -10.30 -12.44
CA ASN A 117 19.72 -9.42 -12.97
C ASN A 117 19.14 -8.40 -13.98
N THR A 118 19.97 -7.48 -14.41
CA THR A 118 19.57 -6.44 -15.39
C THR A 118 19.21 -7.00 -16.77
N ASP A 119 19.79 -8.14 -17.15
CA ASP A 119 19.53 -8.75 -18.47
C ASP A 119 18.11 -9.32 -18.50
N ASP A 120 17.58 -9.85 -17.38
CA ASP A 120 16.19 -10.29 -17.26
C ASP A 120 15.20 -9.12 -17.45
N ILE A 121 15.54 -7.95 -16.89
CA ILE A 121 14.76 -6.72 -17.06
C ILE A 121 14.77 -6.29 -18.53
N GLN A 122 15.96 -6.28 -19.16
CA GLN A 122 16.11 -5.92 -20.57
C GLN A 122 15.35 -6.90 -21.48
N MET A 123 15.49 -8.19 -21.26
CA MET A 123 14.80 -9.22 -22.03
C MET A 123 13.27 -9.09 -21.92
N THR A 124 12.75 -8.74 -20.74
CA THR A 124 11.32 -8.49 -20.55
C THR A 124 10.87 -7.25 -21.33
N SER A 125 11.67 -6.17 -21.32
CA SER A 125 11.43 -4.98 -22.12
C SER A 125 11.39 -5.30 -23.62
N ASP A 126 12.41 -6.00 -24.12
CA ASP A 126 12.52 -6.36 -25.53
C ASP A 126 11.36 -7.24 -25.99
N GLY A 127 10.93 -8.18 -25.16
CA GLY A 127 9.75 -9.00 -25.44
C GLY A 127 8.46 -8.18 -25.60
N LYS A 128 8.23 -7.22 -24.72
CA LYS A 128 7.07 -6.30 -24.80
C LYS A 128 7.15 -5.40 -26.03
N ILE A 129 8.32 -4.85 -26.32
CA ILE A 129 8.55 -4.01 -27.51
C ILE A 129 8.32 -4.83 -28.80
N ALA A 130 8.82 -6.06 -28.88
CA ALA A 130 8.64 -6.92 -30.04
C ALA A 130 7.16 -7.29 -30.25
N ALA A 131 6.39 -7.49 -29.19
CA ALA A 131 4.94 -7.73 -29.28
C ALA A 131 4.20 -6.52 -29.87
N LEU A 132 4.55 -5.31 -29.41
CA LEU A 132 3.99 -4.06 -29.96
C LEU A 132 4.41 -3.85 -31.41
N GLU A 133 5.67 -4.11 -31.75
CA GLU A 133 6.16 -4.01 -33.13
C GLU A 133 5.40 -4.95 -34.07
N SER A 134 5.13 -6.18 -33.62
CA SER A 134 4.31 -7.14 -34.38
C SER A 134 2.89 -6.60 -34.61
N THR A 135 2.31 -5.95 -33.59
CA THR A 135 0.98 -5.33 -33.67
C THR A 135 0.98 -4.15 -34.66
N ILE A 136 2.01 -3.29 -34.60
CA ILE A 136 2.20 -2.16 -35.52
C ILE A 136 2.35 -2.66 -36.96
N LYS A 137 3.17 -3.70 -37.17
CA LYS A 137 3.37 -4.31 -38.49
C LYS A 137 2.07 -4.85 -39.06
N LEU A 138 1.22 -5.47 -38.26
CA LEU A 138 -0.09 -5.95 -38.69
C LEU A 138 -1.03 -4.80 -39.07
N ALA A 139 -1.06 -3.72 -38.27
CA ALA A 139 -1.84 -2.51 -38.54
C ALA A 139 -1.40 -1.84 -39.84
N ASN A 140 -0.09 -1.72 -40.08
CA ASN A 140 0.46 -1.15 -41.30
C ASN A 140 0.09 -1.99 -42.52
N LYS A 141 0.20 -3.32 -42.47
CA LYS A 141 -0.24 -4.20 -43.56
C LYS A 141 -1.76 -4.10 -43.85
N ARG A 142 -2.55 -3.87 -42.80
CA ARG A 142 -3.98 -3.61 -42.97
C ARG A 142 -4.20 -2.28 -43.67
N ASN A 143 -3.46 -1.22 -43.29
CA ASN A 143 -3.52 0.09 -43.95
C ASN A 143 -3.17 0.00 -45.44
N GLU A 144 -2.11 -0.72 -45.80
CA GLU A 144 -1.74 -0.95 -47.19
C GLU A 144 -2.90 -1.54 -48.01
N LYS A 145 -3.62 -2.54 -47.48
CA LYS A 145 -4.77 -3.14 -48.13
C LYS A 145 -5.96 -2.18 -48.26
N ILE A 146 -6.22 -1.40 -47.20
CA ILE A 146 -7.28 -0.39 -47.19
C ILE A 146 -6.96 0.70 -48.21
N GLN A 147 -5.68 1.17 -48.24
CA GLN A 147 -5.21 2.18 -49.19
C GLN A 147 -5.38 1.69 -50.63
N ALA A 148 -4.95 0.46 -50.95
CA ALA A 148 -5.15 -0.12 -52.29
C ALA A 148 -6.61 -0.22 -52.68
N ASN A 149 -7.52 -0.47 -51.75
CA ASN A 149 -8.95 -0.45 -52.02
C ASN A 149 -9.50 0.97 -52.23
N LEU A 150 -9.02 1.91 -51.38
CA LEU A 150 -9.35 3.33 -51.51
C LEU A 150 -8.94 3.86 -52.91
N ASP A 151 -7.71 3.55 -53.35
CA ASP A 151 -7.20 3.99 -54.66
C ASP A 151 -8.07 3.49 -55.80
N LYS A 152 -8.50 2.21 -55.77
CA LYS A 152 -9.42 1.64 -56.77
C LYS A 152 -10.77 2.36 -56.77
N ARG A 153 -11.36 2.61 -55.60
CA ARG A 153 -12.64 3.31 -55.46
C ARG A 153 -12.55 4.74 -55.94
N THR A 154 -11.49 5.44 -55.60
CA THR A 154 -11.22 6.81 -56.04
C THR A 154 -11.03 6.88 -57.53
N ALA A 155 -10.28 5.94 -58.16
CA ALA A 155 -10.14 5.85 -59.60
C ALA A 155 -11.50 5.60 -60.32
N THR A 156 -12.37 4.77 -59.73
CA THR A 156 -13.73 4.54 -60.28
C THR A 156 -14.58 5.79 -60.21
N ALA A 157 -14.52 6.56 -59.11
CA ALA A 157 -15.25 7.83 -59.00
C ALA A 157 -14.73 8.86 -60.00
N ALA A 158 -13.42 9.00 -60.15
CA ALA A 158 -12.79 9.89 -61.10
C ALA A 158 -13.18 9.55 -62.56
N ALA A 159 -13.22 8.25 -62.93
CA ALA A 159 -13.65 7.81 -64.25
C ALA A 159 -15.12 8.16 -64.55
N ALA A 160 -16.00 8.10 -63.57
CA ALA A 160 -17.39 8.53 -63.72
C ALA A 160 -17.49 10.05 -63.97
N GLU A 161 -16.74 10.84 -63.24
CA GLU A 161 -16.67 12.30 -63.40
C GLU A 161 -16.13 12.71 -64.76
N LEU A 162 -15.05 12.06 -65.23
CA LEU A 162 -14.49 12.30 -66.56
C LEU A 162 -15.48 11.93 -67.66
N ALA A 163 -16.36 10.97 -67.44
CA ALA A 163 -17.44 10.61 -68.37
C ALA A 163 -18.68 11.55 -68.29
N GLY A 164 -18.59 12.63 -67.49
CA GLY A 164 -19.69 13.59 -67.28
C GLY A 164 -20.82 13.03 -66.41
N LYS A 165 -20.56 11.95 -65.65
CA LYS A 165 -21.54 11.32 -64.78
C LYS A 165 -21.20 11.60 -63.32
N GLN A 166 -22.21 11.79 -62.49
CA GLN A 166 -22.02 11.89 -61.06
C GLN A 166 -21.69 10.52 -60.46
N PRO A 167 -20.63 10.38 -59.65
CA PRO A 167 -20.33 9.12 -58.96
C PRO A 167 -21.50 8.67 -58.10
N PRO A 168 -21.78 7.35 -58.01
CA PRO A 168 -22.81 6.82 -57.09
C PRO A 168 -22.56 7.23 -55.66
N GLU A 169 -23.62 7.58 -54.92
CA GLU A 169 -23.52 8.02 -53.50
C GLU A 169 -22.89 6.94 -52.62
N ASP A 170 -23.20 5.68 -52.86
CA ASP A 170 -22.62 4.55 -52.10
C ASP A 170 -21.10 4.45 -52.31
N LEU A 171 -20.61 4.72 -53.53
CA LEU A 171 -19.17 4.75 -53.83
C LEU A 171 -18.47 5.87 -53.03
N LEU A 172 -19.09 7.05 -52.93
CA LEU A 172 -18.58 8.16 -52.15
C LEU A 172 -18.56 7.85 -50.65
N LYS A 173 -19.62 7.19 -50.12
CA LYS A 173 -19.68 6.72 -48.71
C LYS A 173 -18.60 5.68 -48.42
N ASP A 174 -18.36 4.75 -49.36
CA ASP A 174 -17.29 3.76 -49.24
C ASP A 174 -15.90 4.45 -49.13
N ILE A 175 -15.62 5.40 -50.02
CA ILE A 175 -14.38 6.18 -50.03
C ILE A 175 -14.16 6.87 -48.66
N GLN A 176 -15.18 7.57 -48.16
CA GLN A 176 -15.13 8.22 -46.86
C GLN A 176 -14.92 7.22 -45.70
N SER A 177 -15.55 6.05 -45.78
CA SER A 177 -15.39 4.99 -44.78
C SER A 177 -13.95 4.45 -44.76
N LEU A 178 -13.36 4.17 -45.94
CA LEU A 178 -11.98 3.71 -46.06
C LEU A 178 -10.97 4.76 -45.55
N GLN A 179 -11.20 6.05 -45.85
CA GLN A 179 -10.39 7.15 -45.34
C GLN A 179 -10.43 7.22 -43.80
N ARG A 180 -11.62 7.07 -43.22
CA ARG A 180 -11.75 7.04 -41.72
C ARG A 180 -11.03 5.83 -41.12
N GLN A 181 -11.10 4.66 -41.80
CA GLN A 181 -10.38 3.46 -41.30
C GLN A 181 -8.88 3.65 -41.31
N ILE A 182 -8.31 4.23 -42.38
CA ILE A 182 -6.87 4.55 -42.45
C ILE A 182 -6.50 5.50 -41.31
N LYS A 183 -7.21 6.62 -41.17
CA LYS A 183 -6.98 7.60 -40.13
C LYS A 183 -7.00 6.98 -38.70
N ASN A 184 -7.95 6.09 -38.44
CA ASN A 184 -8.06 5.41 -37.14
C ASN A 184 -6.89 4.43 -36.92
N ASN A 185 -6.48 3.69 -37.95
CA ASN A 185 -5.33 2.82 -37.90
C ASN A 185 -4.01 3.58 -37.71
N ASP A 186 -3.84 4.71 -38.39
CA ASP A 186 -2.65 5.57 -38.22
C ASP A 186 -2.56 6.08 -36.78
N LYS A 187 -3.68 6.54 -36.23
CA LYS A 187 -3.73 6.93 -34.82
C LYS A 187 -3.34 5.76 -33.90
N PHE A 188 -3.88 4.58 -34.17
CA PHE A 188 -3.53 3.37 -33.41
C PHE A 188 -2.04 3.07 -33.47
N VAL A 189 -1.40 3.17 -34.64
CA VAL A 189 0.05 2.98 -34.80
C VAL A 189 0.83 4.01 -34.01
N VAL A 190 0.43 5.28 -34.07
CA VAL A 190 1.07 6.35 -33.29
C VAL A 190 0.97 6.09 -31.78
N ASP A 191 -0.22 5.67 -31.32
CA ASP A 191 -0.42 5.36 -29.89
C ASP A 191 0.44 4.15 -29.46
N LYS A 192 0.56 3.11 -30.30
CA LYS A 192 1.42 1.94 -30.02
C LYS A 192 2.91 2.27 -30.04
N ARG A 193 3.35 3.18 -30.88
CA ARG A 193 4.74 3.68 -30.83
C ARG A 193 5.03 4.48 -29.55
N ARG A 194 4.06 5.29 -29.12
CA ARG A 194 4.19 6.00 -27.84
C ARG A 194 4.28 5.02 -26.66
N GLU A 195 3.50 3.95 -26.67
CA GLU A 195 3.57 2.88 -25.69
C GLU A 195 4.94 2.19 -25.68
N GLN A 196 5.54 1.92 -26.86
CA GLN A 196 6.90 1.39 -26.98
C GLN A 196 7.93 2.31 -26.30
N GLU A 197 7.87 3.61 -26.55
CA GLU A 197 8.82 4.58 -25.96
C GLU A 197 8.61 4.69 -24.45
N ALA A 198 7.37 4.62 -23.95
CA ALA A 198 7.09 4.58 -22.52
C ALA A 198 7.67 3.33 -21.86
N ILE A 199 7.52 2.15 -22.50
CA ILE A 199 8.11 0.89 -22.01
C ILE A 199 9.65 0.99 -21.98
N LYS A 200 10.28 1.49 -23.04
CA LYS A 200 11.75 1.66 -23.07
C LYS A 200 12.23 2.50 -21.90
N LYS A 201 11.56 3.63 -21.65
CA LYS A 201 11.92 4.51 -20.55
C LYS A 201 11.69 3.83 -19.20
N GLU A 202 10.52 3.25 -18.98
CA GLU A 202 10.18 2.57 -17.71
C GLU A 202 11.21 1.48 -17.36
N TYR A 203 11.60 0.67 -18.36
CA TYR A 203 12.52 -0.42 -18.11
C TYR A 203 13.98 0.05 -18.00
N ALA A 204 14.34 1.13 -18.67
CA ALA A 204 15.64 1.78 -18.45
C ALA A 204 15.76 2.31 -17.01
N ASP A 205 14.70 2.97 -16.51
CA ASP A 205 14.64 3.46 -15.13
C ASP A 205 14.71 2.28 -14.13
N LYS A 206 14.00 1.17 -14.40
CA LYS A 206 14.08 -0.06 -13.58
C LYS A 206 15.48 -0.67 -13.54
N ILE A 207 16.22 -0.66 -14.66
CA ILE A 207 17.61 -1.15 -14.72
C ILE A 207 18.53 -0.28 -13.85
N VAL A 208 18.38 1.04 -13.92
CA VAL A 208 19.16 1.96 -13.07
C VAL A 208 18.86 1.69 -11.60
N HIS A 209 17.60 1.65 -11.25
CA HIS A 209 17.17 1.43 -9.88
C HIS A 209 17.59 0.04 -9.32
N PHE A 210 17.49 -1.00 -10.14
CA PHE A 210 17.98 -2.34 -9.78
C PHE A 210 19.48 -2.36 -9.47
N LYS A 211 20.28 -1.63 -10.26
CA LYS A 211 21.71 -1.48 -10.00
C LYS A 211 21.99 -0.75 -8.69
N GLU A 212 21.24 0.31 -8.40
CA GLU A 212 21.34 1.03 -7.12
C GLU A 212 21.06 0.13 -5.92
N LEU A 213 20.00 -0.69 -6.00
CA LEU A 213 19.63 -1.60 -4.93
C LEU A 213 20.61 -2.77 -4.74
N THR A 214 21.22 -3.27 -5.82
CA THR A 214 22.08 -4.46 -5.77
C THR A 214 23.57 -4.14 -5.72
N GLY A 215 23.96 -2.91 -6.00
CA GLY A 215 25.37 -2.49 -6.09
C GLY A 215 26.12 -3.08 -7.28
N ARG A 216 25.41 -3.50 -8.32
CA ARG A 216 25.97 -4.21 -9.49
C ARG A 216 25.56 -3.54 -10.81
#